data_b2609dd1300051663e95f6aff7fa940c
#
_entry.id   b2609dd1300051663e95f6aff7fa940c
#
_cell.length_a   1.000
_cell.length_b   1.000
_cell.length_c   1.000
_cell.angle_alpha   90.00
_cell.angle_beta   90.00
_cell.angle_gamma   90.00
#
_symmetry.space_group_name_H-M   'P 1'
#
loop_
_entity.id
_entity.type
_entity.pdbx_description
1 polymer ?
#
loop_
_entity_poly.entity_id
_entity_poly.type
_entity_poly.pdbx_seq_one_letter_code
_entity_poly.pdbx_strand_id
1 'polypeptide(L)'
;MTKLILLLFSFCFIQCQSQTKKQETLEEKKTRQDIIIQEHIYDCADKINYTIMMKEYQDCLDAGLKKDSTIAYLWQQKAMPYFKARKYEVGMQYIDKAVQYDAARWQPYRAFIKCIFAKTYEEAIIDFEDCKKKFGNNYEMDHTYAFYIGLSHLQLNEFEKAEKIFKIDIEDQIKRVKEAHHLDLFYYGISKYEHQKWEEAIIEFDKSLKQYPEFSDVEFYKAICLSRLGKKNDASTLLEKAKKDAEIGYTINEDNAIYESYPYKIRW
;
A
#
# COMPACT_ATOMS: atom_id res chain seq x y z
N MET A 1 25.29 29.94 -89.14
CA MET A 1 24.00 30.26 -88.50
C MET A 1 23.69 29.16 -87.48
N THR A 2 24.08 29.39 -86.20
CA THR A 2 23.97 28.41 -85.12
C THR A 2 22.93 28.93 -84.16
N LYS A 3 21.80 28.23 -84.07
CA LYS A 3 20.71 28.59 -83.10
C LYS A 3 21.06 28.07 -81.73
N LEU A 4 21.17 28.98 -80.77
CA LEU A 4 21.35 28.71 -79.33
C LEU A 4 19.97 28.47 -78.74
N ILE A 5 19.71 27.25 -78.22
CA ILE A 5 18.47 26.92 -77.46
C ILE A 5 18.78 27.09 -76.00
N LEU A 6 18.13 28.14 -75.35
CA LEU A 6 18.16 28.33 -73.91
C LEU A 6 17.11 27.41 -73.25
N LEU A 7 17.58 26.48 -72.46
CA LEU A 7 16.76 25.64 -71.61
C LEU A 7 16.62 26.36 -70.26
N LEU A 8 15.42 26.89 -70.00
CA LEU A 8 15.02 27.42 -68.65
C LEU A 8 14.70 26.24 -67.68
N PHE A 9 15.60 25.98 -66.75
CA PHE A 9 15.34 25.06 -65.64
C PHE A 9 14.54 25.82 -64.57
N SER A 10 13.23 25.52 -64.49
CA SER A 10 12.37 25.99 -63.40
C SER A 10 12.63 25.15 -62.15
N PHE A 11 13.35 25.70 -61.16
CA PHE A 11 13.54 25.08 -59.85
C PHE A 11 12.30 25.32 -59.03
N CYS A 12 11.39 24.34 -58.94
CA CYS A 12 10.32 24.32 -57.92
C CYS A 12 10.94 24.03 -56.54
N PHE A 13 11.13 25.09 -55.77
CA PHE A 13 11.40 24.96 -54.34
C PHE A 13 10.13 24.42 -53.64
N ILE A 14 10.09 23.12 -53.36
CA ILE A 14 9.14 22.54 -52.44
C ILE A 14 9.60 22.97 -51.01
N GLN A 15 9.03 24.04 -50.51
CA GLN A 15 9.14 24.39 -49.09
C GLN A 15 8.40 23.33 -48.26
N CYS A 16 9.15 22.31 -47.78
CA CYS A 16 8.69 21.44 -46.71
C CYS A 16 8.58 22.30 -45.43
N GLN A 17 7.40 22.84 -45.14
CA GLN A 17 7.08 23.38 -43.82
C GLN A 17 7.04 22.21 -42.88
N SER A 18 8.15 21.95 -42.16
CA SER A 18 8.14 21.13 -40.97
C SER A 18 7.30 21.87 -39.93
N GLN A 19 6.05 21.45 -39.79
CA GLN A 19 5.25 21.84 -38.61
C GLN A 19 5.96 21.28 -37.39
N THR A 20 6.75 22.11 -36.71
CA THR A 20 7.21 21.84 -35.34
C THR A 20 5.97 21.66 -34.46
N LYS A 21 5.64 20.41 -34.15
CA LYS A 21 4.60 20.12 -33.13
C LYS A 21 5.02 20.88 -31.87
N LYS A 22 4.22 21.89 -31.48
CA LYS A 22 4.41 22.60 -30.22
C LYS A 22 4.45 21.54 -29.12
N GLN A 23 5.54 21.50 -28.35
CA GLN A 23 5.68 20.56 -27.25
C GLN A 23 4.62 20.87 -26.20
N GLU A 24 3.80 19.89 -25.84
CA GLU A 24 2.76 20.00 -24.82
C GLU A 24 3.41 20.45 -23.49
N THR A 25 2.86 21.46 -22.84
CA THR A 25 3.31 21.90 -21.51
C THR A 25 2.85 20.89 -20.44
N LEU A 26 3.49 20.94 -19.27
CA LEU A 26 3.08 20.09 -18.15
C LEU A 26 1.62 20.34 -17.70
N GLU A 27 1.18 21.59 -17.77
CA GLU A 27 -0.19 21.99 -17.43
C GLU A 27 -1.20 21.48 -18.46
N GLU A 28 -0.90 21.64 -19.75
CA GLU A 28 -1.72 21.12 -20.85
C GLU A 28 -1.83 19.58 -20.74
N LYS A 29 -0.72 18.90 -20.46
CA LYS A 29 -0.70 17.44 -20.24
C LYS A 29 -1.58 17.05 -19.06
N LYS A 30 -1.44 17.73 -17.92
CA LYS A 30 -2.23 17.46 -16.72
C LYS A 30 -3.72 17.64 -16.99
N THR A 31 -4.11 18.77 -17.58
CA THR A 31 -5.51 19.03 -17.93
C THR A 31 -6.09 17.96 -18.84
N ARG A 32 -5.34 17.53 -19.86
CA ARG A 32 -5.76 16.45 -20.76
C ARG A 32 -5.91 15.13 -20.02
N GLN A 33 -4.98 14.80 -19.11
CA GLN A 33 -5.05 13.58 -18.30
C GLN A 33 -6.23 13.62 -17.33
N ASP A 34 -6.51 14.76 -16.70
CA ASP A 34 -7.67 14.95 -15.80
C ASP A 34 -9.00 14.71 -16.54
N ILE A 35 -9.13 15.16 -17.79
CA ILE A 35 -10.30 14.89 -18.63
C ILE A 35 -10.44 13.39 -18.89
N ILE A 36 -9.34 12.70 -19.24
CA ILE A 36 -9.37 11.24 -19.47
C ILE A 36 -9.74 10.47 -18.20
N ILE A 37 -9.23 10.88 -17.05
CA ILE A 37 -9.58 10.31 -15.74
C ILE A 37 -11.07 10.51 -15.47
N GLN A 38 -11.59 11.73 -15.67
CA GLN A 38 -13.00 12.01 -15.49
C GLN A 38 -13.90 11.10 -16.33
N GLU A 39 -13.61 11.01 -17.64
CA GLU A 39 -14.41 10.22 -18.58
C GLU A 39 -14.35 8.69 -18.31
N HIS A 40 -13.18 8.17 -17.95
CA HIS A 40 -12.94 6.72 -17.92
C HIS A 40 -12.95 6.10 -16.52
N ILE A 41 -12.73 6.89 -15.47
CA ILE A 41 -12.92 6.44 -14.10
C ILE A 41 -14.28 6.90 -13.59
N TYR A 42 -14.48 8.18 -13.33
CA TYR A 42 -15.65 8.68 -12.62
C TYR A 42 -16.96 8.54 -13.41
N ASP A 43 -16.92 8.73 -14.73
CA ASP A 43 -18.10 8.64 -15.59
C ASP A 43 -18.33 7.24 -16.18
N CYS A 44 -17.37 6.32 -16.06
CA CYS A 44 -17.46 4.96 -16.60
C CYS A 44 -17.20 3.90 -15.51
N ALA A 45 -15.96 3.66 -15.11
CA ALA A 45 -15.58 2.55 -14.24
C ALA A 45 -16.25 2.59 -12.87
N ASP A 46 -16.32 3.74 -12.21
CA ASP A 46 -16.90 3.89 -10.86
C ASP A 46 -18.41 3.61 -10.83
N LYS A 47 -19.08 3.62 -11.99
CA LYS A 47 -20.49 3.25 -12.12
C LYS A 47 -20.72 1.76 -12.27
N ILE A 48 -19.65 0.97 -12.35
CA ILE A 48 -19.67 -0.47 -12.62
C ILE A 48 -19.22 -1.23 -11.36
N ASN A 49 -20.05 -2.14 -10.90
CA ASN A 49 -19.66 -3.07 -9.85
C ASN A 49 -18.70 -4.12 -10.43
N TYR A 50 -17.38 -3.92 -10.23
CA TYR A 50 -16.36 -4.82 -10.74
C TYR A 50 -16.43 -6.24 -10.16
N THR A 51 -17.11 -6.47 -9.04
CA THR A 51 -17.27 -7.82 -8.46
C THR A 51 -18.05 -8.75 -9.39
N ILE A 52 -19.01 -8.19 -10.14
CA ILE A 52 -19.88 -8.95 -11.07
C ILE A 52 -19.67 -8.58 -12.54
N MET A 53 -19.13 -7.40 -12.83
CA MET A 53 -18.91 -6.87 -14.18
C MET A 53 -17.44 -6.45 -14.36
N MET A 54 -16.54 -7.36 -14.05
CA MET A 54 -15.08 -7.08 -14.09
C MET A 54 -14.62 -6.67 -15.49
N LYS A 55 -15.14 -7.34 -16.53
CA LYS A 55 -14.71 -7.05 -17.90
C LYS A 55 -15.08 -5.63 -18.30
N GLU A 56 -16.32 -5.23 -18.08
CA GLU A 56 -16.81 -3.90 -18.41
C GLU A 56 -16.08 -2.80 -17.65
N TYR A 57 -15.78 -3.05 -16.36
CA TYR A 57 -14.94 -2.16 -15.56
C TYR A 57 -13.55 -1.98 -16.19
N GLN A 58 -12.91 -3.09 -16.57
CA GLN A 58 -11.58 -3.06 -17.21
C GLN A 58 -11.63 -2.39 -18.59
N ASP A 59 -12.69 -2.62 -19.38
CA ASP A 59 -12.87 -2.01 -20.71
C ASP A 59 -12.92 -0.47 -20.63
N CYS A 60 -13.56 0.11 -19.59
CA CYS A 60 -13.53 1.56 -19.34
C CYS A 60 -12.10 2.08 -19.18
N LEU A 61 -11.31 1.40 -18.35
CA LEU A 61 -9.92 1.81 -18.07
C LEU A 61 -9.01 1.62 -19.30
N ASP A 62 -9.21 0.54 -20.05
CA ASP A 62 -8.48 0.28 -21.30
C ASP A 62 -8.76 1.34 -22.35
N ALA A 63 -9.98 1.85 -22.45
CA ALA A 63 -10.32 2.94 -23.34
C ALA A 63 -9.57 4.24 -22.96
N GLY A 64 -9.44 4.54 -21.66
CA GLY A 64 -8.63 5.64 -21.17
C GLY A 64 -7.14 5.47 -21.46
N LEU A 65 -6.60 4.29 -21.20
CA LEU A 65 -5.20 3.95 -21.48
C LEU A 65 -4.82 3.97 -22.97
N LYS A 66 -5.79 3.73 -23.86
CA LYS A 66 -5.60 3.93 -25.31
C LYS A 66 -5.41 5.40 -25.68
N LYS A 67 -6.03 6.33 -24.93
CA LYS A 67 -5.87 7.78 -25.10
C LYS A 67 -4.52 8.25 -24.55
N ASP A 68 -4.16 7.81 -23.34
CA ASP A 68 -2.85 8.09 -22.71
C ASP A 68 -2.43 6.98 -21.76
N SER A 69 -1.50 6.13 -22.21
CA SER A 69 -0.97 5.01 -21.41
C SER A 69 -0.05 5.44 -20.27
N THR A 70 0.28 6.73 -20.14
CA THR A 70 1.16 7.24 -19.09
C THR A 70 0.40 7.68 -17.84
N ILE A 71 -0.92 7.55 -17.80
CA ILE A 71 -1.74 7.87 -16.63
C ILE A 71 -1.62 6.76 -15.59
N ALA A 72 -0.77 6.97 -14.60
CA ALA A 72 -0.49 5.99 -13.54
C ALA A 72 -1.75 5.58 -12.76
N TYR A 73 -2.67 6.52 -12.52
CA TYR A 73 -3.91 6.25 -11.78
C TYR A 73 -4.83 5.24 -12.50
N LEU A 74 -4.91 5.26 -13.83
CA LEU A 74 -5.66 4.24 -14.56
C LEU A 74 -5.09 2.83 -14.36
N TRP A 75 -3.77 2.70 -14.33
CA TRP A 75 -3.10 1.43 -14.06
C TRP A 75 -3.37 0.92 -12.63
N GLN A 76 -3.34 1.81 -11.63
CA GLN A 76 -3.67 1.45 -10.25
C GLN A 76 -5.14 1.01 -10.14
N GLN A 77 -6.07 1.70 -10.78
CA GLN A 77 -7.48 1.31 -10.81
C GLN A 77 -7.68 -0.06 -11.49
N LYS A 78 -6.89 -0.40 -12.51
CA LYS A 78 -6.89 -1.75 -13.09
C LYS A 78 -6.42 -2.81 -12.10
N ALA A 79 -5.42 -2.50 -11.27
CA ALA A 79 -4.84 -3.45 -10.32
C ALA A 79 -5.78 -3.76 -9.14
N MET A 80 -6.46 -2.74 -8.60
CA MET A 80 -7.21 -2.81 -7.35
C MET A 80 -8.26 -3.94 -7.30
N PRO A 81 -9.12 -4.16 -8.29
CA PRO A 81 -10.10 -5.25 -8.26
C PRO A 81 -9.45 -6.64 -8.20
N TYR A 82 -8.29 -6.80 -8.84
CA TYR A 82 -7.55 -8.06 -8.78
C TYR A 82 -6.98 -8.34 -7.40
N PHE A 83 -6.47 -7.32 -6.70
CA PHE A 83 -6.01 -7.47 -5.32
C PHE A 83 -7.17 -7.89 -4.40
N LYS A 84 -8.33 -7.22 -4.51
CA LYS A 84 -9.52 -7.58 -3.74
C LYS A 84 -10.07 -8.97 -4.07
N ALA A 85 -9.85 -9.45 -5.30
CA ALA A 85 -10.17 -10.80 -5.74
C ALA A 85 -9.07 -11.83 -5.46
N ARG A 86 -8.00 -11.46 -4.73
CA ARG A 86 -6.83 -12.30 -4.39
C ARG A 86 -6.07 -12.82 -5.61
N LYS A 87 -6.14 -12.11 -6.74
CA LYS A 87 -5.38 -12.38 -7.97
C LYS A 87 -4.11 -11.52 -8.00
N TYR A 88 -3.25 -11.70 -7.02
CA TYR A 88 -2.11 -10.80 -6.75
C TYR A 88 -1.15 -10.69 -7.91
N GLU A 89 -0.80 -11.80 -8.55
CA GLU A 89 0.13 -11.84 -9.69
C GLU A 89 -0.39 -10.99 -10.86
N VAL A 90 -1.70 -11.04 -11.14
CA VAL A 90 -2.33 -10.23 -12.18
C VAL A 90 -2.36 -8.76 -11.78
N GLY A 91 -2.78 -8.47 -10.55
CA GLY A 91 -2.81 -7.09 -10.01
C GLY A 91 -1.43 -6.46 -9.99
N MET A 92 -0.39 -7.25 -9.66
CA MET A 92 1.00 -6.77 -9.60
C MET A 92 1.51 -6.26 -10.96
N GLN A 93 1.14 -6.92 -12.07
CA GLN A 93 1.51 -6.46 -13.41
C GLN A 93 0.99 -5.05 -13.72
N TYR A 94 -0.19 -4.71 -13.22
CA TYR A 94 -0.80 -3.39 -13.43
C TYR A 94 -0.22 -2.35 -12.48
N ILE A 95 -0.01 -2.68 -11.19
CA ILE A 95 0.56 -1.72 -10.26
C ILE A 95 2.02 -1.40 -10.59
N ASP A 96 2.77 -2.33 -11.17
CA ASP A 96 4.12 -2.07 -11.70
C ASP A 96 4.11 -1.01 -12.79
N LYS A 97 3.07 -0.98 -13.64
CA LYS A 97 2.88 0.09 -14.63
C LYS A 97 2.57 1.43 -13.95
N ALA A 98 1.75 1.44 -12.90
CA ALA A 98 1.50 2.66 -12.15
C ALA A 98 2.81 3.20 -11.54
N VAL A 99 3.62 2.36 -10.93
CA VAL A 99 4.95 2.72 -10.38
C VAL A 99 5.89 3.23 -11.48
N GLN A 100 5.88 2.62 -12.66
CA GLN A 100 6.70 3.06 -13.79
C GLN A 100 6.42 4.51 -14.19
N TYR A 101 5.17 4.97 -14.10
CA TYR A 101 4.76 6.30 -14.52
C TYR A 101 4.71 7.33 -13.37
N ASP A 102 4.49 6.87 -12.14
CA ASP A 102 4.51 7.71 -10.94
C ASP A 102 4.96 6.88 -9.71
N ALA A 103 6.28 6.72 -9.59
CA ALA A 103 6.87 5.96 -8.49
C ALA A 103 6.64 6.62 -7.13
N ALA A 104 6.63 7.96 -7.07
CA ALA A 104 6.47 8.68 -5.81
C ALA A 104 5.13 8.36 -5.14
N ARG A 105 4.07 8.24 -5.94
CA ARG A 105 2.71 7.94 -5.44
C ARG A 105 2.46 6.44 -5.29
N TRP A 106 2.93 5.60 -6.22
CA TRP A 106 2.46 4.22 -6.32
C TRP A 106 3.44 3.15 -5.82
N GLN A 107 4.74 3.48 -5.64
CA GLN A 107 5.69 2.52 -5.06
C GLN A 107 5.37 2.20 -3.59
N PRO A 108 5.02 3.18 -2.72
CA PRO A 108 4.58 2.86 -1.35
C PRO A 108 3.31 2.00 -1.32
N TYR A 109 2.34 2.30 -2.20
CA TYR A 109 1.12 1.49 -2.32
C TYR A 109 1.42 0.06 -2.78
N ARG A 110 2.32 -0.13 -3.78
CA ARG A 110 2.76 -1.46 -4.18
C ARG A 110 3.44 -2.21 -3.04
N ALA A 111 4.29 -1.54 -2.26
CA ALA A 111 4.93 -2.11 -1.10
C ALA A 111 3.91 -2.56 -0.03
N PHE A 112 2.89 -1.75 0.22
CA PHE A 112 1.76 -2.10 1.09
C PHE A 112 1.03 -3.37 0.57
N ILE A 113 0.71 -3.44 -0.72
CA ILE A 113 0.09 -4.62 -1.33
C ILE A 113 0.99 -5.87 -1.18
N LYS A 114 2.30 -5.73 -1.38
CA LYS A 114 3.27 -6.82 -1.17
C LYS A 114 3.28 -7.30 0.29
N CYS A 115 3.22 -6.38 1.25
CA CYS A 115 3.25 -6.70 2.68
C CYS A 115 1.94 -7.36 3.14
N ILE A 116 0.80 -6.72 2.90
CA ILE A 116 -0.48 -7.14 3.51
C ILE A 116 -1.22 -8.15 2.65
N PHE A 117 -1.23 -7.99 1.32
CA PHE A 117 -2.02 -8.83 0.42
C PHE A 117 -1.22 -10.01 -0.13
N ALA A 118 -0.15 -9.75 -0.86
CA ALA A 118 0.62 -10.79 -1.53
C ALA A 118 1.56 -11.56 -0.58
N LYS A 119 1.92 -10.95 0.56
CA LYS A 119 2.82 -11.52 1.59
C LYS A 119 4.21 -11.86 1.05
N THR A 120 4.67 -11.07 0.09
CA THR A 120 6.05 -11.12 -0.44
C THR A 120 6.91 -10.13 0.35
N TYR A 121 7.24 -10.52 1.60
CA TYR A 121 7.78 -9.63 2.62
C TYR A 121 9.16 -9.07 2.27
N GLU A 122 10.07 -9.86 1.69
CA GLU A 122 11.38 -9.39 1.24
C GLU A 122 11.24 -8.28 0.18
N GLU A 123 10.33 -8.47 -0.77
CA GLU A 123 10.07 -7.46 -1.80
C GLU A 123 9.38 -6.21 -1.25
N ALA A 124 8.53 -6.37 -0.23
CA ALA A 124 7.91 -5.24 0.46
C ALA A 124 8.96 -4.40 1.19
N ILE A 125 9.91 -5.03 1.89
CA ILE A 125 11.03 -4.36 2.55
C ILE A 125 11.84 -3.55 1.54
N ILE A 126 12.20 -4.15 0.39
CA ILE A 126 12.98 -3.46 -0.66
C ILE A 126 12.26 -2.18 -1.14
N ASP A 127 10.98 -2.29 -1.45
CA ASP A 127 10.20 -1.14 -1.92
C ASP A 127 10.07 -0.06 -0.83
N PHE A 128 9.75 -0.44 0.42
CA PHE A 128 9.59 0.53 1.52
C PHE A 128 10.92 1.18 1.94
N GLU A 129 12.04 0.44 1.96
CA GLU A 129 13.36 1.02 2.23
C GLU A 129 13.77 2.03 1.15
N ASP A 130 13.50 1.74 -0.12
CA ASP A 130 13.73 2.68 -1.21
C ASP A 130 12.85 3.93 -1.09
N CYS A 131 11.56 3.76 -0.76
CA CYS A 131 10.66 4.87 -0.48
C CYS A 131 11.13 5.71 0.72
N LYS A 132 11.51 5.06 1.82
CA LYS A 132 12.02 5.72 3.01
C LYS A 132 13.29 6.52 2.76
N LYS A 133 14.18 5.99 1.93
CA LYS A 133 15.40 6.69 1.50
C LYS A 133 15.11 7.94 0.67
N LYS A 134 14.09 7.89 -0.20
CA LYS A 134 13.74 8.99 -1.12
C LYS A 134 12.84 10.05 -0.47
N PHE A 135 11.91 9.63 0.38
CA PHE A 135 10.81 10.47 0.86
C PHE A 135 10.74 10.60 2.39
N GLY A 136 11.70 9.98 3.13
CA GLY A 136 11.63 9.87 4.58
C GLY A 136 10.66 8.79 5.04
N ASN A 137 10.50 8.64 6.36
CA ASN A 137 9.56 7.70 6.94
C ASN A 137 8.14 8.30 6.89
N ASN A 138 7.52 8.20 5.71
CA ASN A 138 6.18 8.72 5.44
C ASN A 138 5.12 7.63 5.66
N TYR A 139 3.85 7.96 5.41
CA TYR A 139 2.71 7.07 5.58
C TYR A 139 2.25 6.48 4.25
N GLU A 140 1.83 5.23 4.29
CA GLU A 140 0.95 4.63 3.30
C GLU A 140 -0.21 3.98 4.06
N MET A 141 -1.44 4.20 3.61
CA MET A 141 -2.61 3.93 4.45
C MET A 141 -2.45 4.57 5.84
N ASP A 142 -2.69 3.87 6.91
CA ASP A 142 -2.72 4.43 8.27
C ASP A 142 -1.38 4.29 9.03
N HIS A 143 -0.35 3.68 8.40
CA HIS A 143 0.93 3.38 9.05
C HIS A 143 2.14 3.91 8.29
N THR A 144 3.25 4.07 9.03
CA THR A 144 4.52 4.50 8.47
C THR A 144 5.17 3.41 7.61
N TYR A 145 6.09 3.79 6.73
CA TYR A 145 6.91 2.81 6.01
C TYR A 145 7.70 1.90 6.96
N ALA A 146 8.19 2.45 8.08
CA ALA A 146 8.91 1.68 9.09
C ALA A 146 8.01 0.63 9.76
N PHE A 147 6.74 0.93 9.99
CA PHE A 147 5.78 -0.05 10.49
C PHE A 147 5.71 -1.29 9.58
N TYR A 148 5.51 -1.09 8.26
CA TYR A 148 5.44 -2.22 7.32
C TYR A 148 6.76 -2.98 7.16
N ILE A 149 7.90 -2.29 7.26
CA ILE A 149 9.22 -2.93 7.28
C ILE A 149 9.34 -3.81 8.53
N GLY A 150 8.98 -3.28 9.71
CA GLY A 150 8.96 -4.04 10.96
C GLY A 150 8.05 -5.25 10.90
N LEU A 151 6.83 -5.08 10.38
CA LEU A 151 5.86 -6.16 10.19
C LEU A 151 6.39 -7.24 9.23
N SER A 152 7.04 -6.84 8.14
CA SER A 152 7.64 -7.77 7.18
C SER A 152 8.77 -8.57 7.82
N HIS A 153 9.68 -7.94 8.58
CA HIS A 153 10.72 -8.64 9.33
C HIS A 153 10.15 -9.60 10.37
N LEU A 154 9.06 -9.21 11.04
CA LEU A 154 8.36 -10.07 11.99
C LEU A 154 7.86 -11.35 11.31
N GLN A 155 7.29 -11.25 10.10
CA GLN A 155 6.81 -12.38 9.32
C GLN A 155 7.92 -13.25 8.73
N LEU A 156 9.14 -12.71 8.60
CA LEU A 156 10.34 -13.45 8.21
C LEU A 156 11.07 -14.09 9.40
N ASN A 157 10.49 -14.05 10.61
CA ASN A 157 11.11 -14.50 11.86
C ASN A 157 12.41 -13.74 12.21
N GLU A 158 12.58 -12.54 11.70
CA GLU A 158 13.73 -11.68 11.99
C GLU A 158 13.38 -10.73 13.16
N PHE A 159 13.05 -11.34 14.30
CA PHE A 159 12.41 -10.66 15.45
C PHE A 159 13.24 -9.50 16.03
N GLU A 160 14.59 -9.64 16.11
CA GLU A 160 15.47 -8.56 16.57
C GLU A 160 15.41 -7.33 15.67
N LYS A 161 15.33 -7.54 14.34
CA LYS A 161 15.21 -6.43 13.39
C LYS A 161 13.85 -5.75 13.55
N ALA A 162 12.77 -6.55 13.64
CA ALA A 162 11.43 -6.05 13.85
C ALA A 162 11.33 -5.22 15.13
N GLU A 163 11.80 -5.75 16.27
CA GLU A 163 11.79 -5.06 17.57
C GLU A 163 12.52 -3.71 17.50
N LYS A 164 13.70 -3.67 16.88
CA LYS A 164 14.48 -2.45 16.72
C LYS A 164 13.76 -1.40 15.87
N ILE A 165 13.15 -1.82 14.78
CA ILE A 165 12.44 -0.92 13.85
C ILE A 165 11.20 -0.34 14.52
N PHE A 166 10.35 -1.17 15.13
CA PHE A 166 9.16 -0.71 15.85
C PHE A 166 9.52 0.25 16.98
N LYS A 167 10.58 -0.04 17.76
CA LYS A 167 11.04 0.85 18.82
C LYS A 167 11.34 2.25 18.29
N ILE A 168 12.16 2.34 17.24
CA ILE A 168 12.58 3.63 16.67
C ILE A 168 11.38 4.37 16.09
N ASP A 169 10.49 3.68 15.39
CA ASP A 169 9.32 4.26 14.77
C ASP A 169 8.32 4.79 15.81
N ILE A 170 8.04 4.02 16.85
CA ILE A 170 7.18 4.43 17.98
C ILE A 170 7.77 5.63 18.72
N GLU A 171 9.08 5.64 19.00
CA GLU A 171 9.74 6.78 19.62
C GLU A 171 9.63 8.05 18.77
N ASP A 172 9.72 7.93 17.44
CA ASP A 172 9.54 9.04 16.52
C ASP A 172 8.09 9.52 16.47
N GLN A 173 7.11 8.63 16.41
CA GLN A 173 5.69 8.96 16.47
C GLN A 173 5.36 9.72 17.76
N ILE A 174 5.82 9.24 18.93
CA ILE A 174 5.60 9.90 20.22
C ILE A 174 6.22 11.32 20.25
N LYS A 175 7.40 11.51 19.63
CA LYS A 175 8.01 12.84 19.53
C LYS A 175 7.18 13.80 18.68
N ARG A 176 6.64 13.32 17.56
CA ARG A 176 5.91 14.14 16.58
C ARG A 176 4.47 14.43 17.00
N VAL A 177 3.72 13.38 17.40
CA VAL A 177 2.26 13.47 17.62
C VAL A 177 1.86 13.15 19.06
N LYS A 178 2.83 12.93 19.98
CA LYS A 178 2.65 12.62 21.42
C LYS A 178 2.08 11.24 21.72
N GLU A 179 1.75 10.46 20.71
CA GLU A 179 1.15 9.15 20.85
C GLU A 179 1.59 8.25 19.68
N ALA A 180 1.70 6.94 19.92
CA ALA A 180 1.87 5.94 18.87
C ALA A 180 0.55 5.20 18.67
N HIS A 181 0.28 4.75 17.43
CA HIS A 181 -0.96 4.06 17.12
C HIS A 181 -1.07 2.72 17.87
N HIS A 182 -2.26 2.34 18.32
CA HIS A 182 -2.48 1.12 19.12
C HIS A 182 -2.00 -0.15 18.42
N LEU A 183 -2.14 -0.24 17.09
CA LEU A 183 -1.69 -1.39 16.31
C LEU A 183 -0.16 -1.46 16.22
N ASP A 184 0.53 -0.32 16.16
CA ASP A 184 2.00 -0.27 16.17
C ASP A 184 2.54 -0.77 17.52
N LEU A 185 1.91 -0.36 18.63
CA LEU A 185 2.20 -0.86 19.97
C LEU A 185 1.94 -2.37 20.09
N PHE A 186 0.85 -2.86 19.48
CA PHE A 186 0.57 -4.29 19.40
C PHE A 186 1.70 -5.06 18.75
N TYR A 187 2.12 -4.69 17.53
CA TYR A 187 3.19 -5.41 16.83
C TYR A 187 4.56 -5.25 17.49
N TYR A 188 4.81 -4.13 18.15
CA TYR A 188 6.00 -4.01 19.00
C TYR A 188 5.93 -5.00 20.19
N GLY A 189 4.77 -5.13 20.81
CA GLY A 189 4.53 -6.15 21.84
C GLY A 189 4.71 -7.57 21.29
N ILE A 190 4.22 -7.85 20.07
CA ILE A 190 4.40 -9.15 19.40
C ILE A 190 5.89 -9.44 19.16
N SER A 191 6.70 -8.47 18.73
CA SER A 191 8.14 -8.69 18.53
C SER A 191 8.84 -9.13 19.81
N LYS A 192 8.44 -8.58 20.96
CA LYS A 192 8.92 -8.99 22.29
C LYS A 192 8.36 -10.34 22.72
N TYR A 193 7.10 -10.62 22.40
CA TYR A 193 6.47 -11.92 22.64
C TYR A 193 7.24 -13.06 21.93
N GLU A 194 7.59 -12.87 20.67
CA GLU A 194 8.37 -13.84 19.90
C GLU A 194 9.79 -14.06 20.48
N HIS A 195 10.35 -13.04 21.11
CA HIS A 195 11.60 -13.14 21.89
C HIS A 195 11.42 -13.72 23.29
N GLN A 196 10.21 -14.14 23.68
CA GLN A 196 9.88 -14.64 25.01
C GLN A 196 10.14 -13.61 26.13
N LYS A 197 10.14 -12.31 25.82
CA LYS A 197 10.24 -11.19 26.78
C LYS A 197 8.86 -10.84 27.32
N TRP A 198 8.27 -11.79 28.05
CA TRP A 198 6.85 -11.76 28.43
C TRP A 198 6.44 -10.50 29.18
N GLU A 199 7.21 -10.07 30.17
CA GLU A 199 6.94 -8.86 30.94
C GLU A 199 6.99 -7.61 30.07
N GLU A 200 8.00 -7.52 29.19
CA GLU A 200 8.15 -6.38 28.29
C GLU A 200 7.02 -6.35 27.25
N ALA A 201 6.61 -7.51 26.72
CA ALA A 201 5.48 -7.60 25.81
C ALA A 201 4.19 -7.10 26.46
N ILE A 202 3.93 -7.49 27.72
CA ILE A 202 2.76 -7.03 28.50
C ILE A 202 2.74 -5.50 28.60
N ILE A 203 3.90 -4.85 28.81
CA ILE A 203 3.97 -3.38 28.88
C ILE A 203 3.47 -2.73 27.59
N GLU A 204 3.88 -3.24 26.43
CA GLU A 204 3.45 -2.68 25.15
C GLU A 204 1.97 -3.02 24.84
N PHE A 205 1.53 -4.21 25.20
CA PHE A 205 0.10 -4.59 25.12
C PHE A 205 -0.78 -3.70 26.01
N ASP A 206 -0.33 -3.35 27.21
CA ASP A 206 -1.05 -2.43 28.09
C ASP A 206 -1.16 -1.03 27.50
N LYS A 207 -0.12 -0.54 26.82
CA LYS A 207 -0.17 0.74 26.10
C LYS A 207 -1.19 0.68 24.93
N SER A 208 -1.22 -0.42 24.20
CA SER A 208 -2.19 -0.64 23.12
C SER A 208 -3.62 -0.67 23.65
N LEU A 209 -3.88 -1.45 24.73
CA LEU A 209 -5.19 -1.56 25.37
C LEU A 209 -5.65 -0.26 26.04
N LYS A 210 -4.75 0.67 26.37
CA LYS A 210 -5.13 1.99 26.86
C LYS A 210 -5.88 2.80 25.80
N GLN A 211 -5.55 2.61 24.51
CA GLN A 211 -6.20 3.30 23.39
C GLN A 211 -7.40 2.51 22.85
N TYR A 212 -7.31 1.18 22.86
CA TYR A 212 -8.37 0.29 22.42
C TYR A 212 -8.60 -0.79 23.48
N PRO A 213 -9.45 -0.52 24.50
CA PRO A 213 -9.60 -1.37 25.69
C PRO A 213 -10.17 -2.77 25.43
N GLU A 214 -10.92 -2.95 24.35
CA GLU A 214 -11.56 -4.21 23.97
C GLU A 214 -10.78 -4.93 22.84
N PHE A 215 -9.53 -4.56 22.57
CA PHE A 215 -8.75 -5.14 21.48
C PHE A 215 -8.42 -6.61 21.77
N SER A 216 -9.28 -7.53 21.32
CA SER A 216 -9.23 -8.96 21.62
C SER A 216 -7.94 -9.66 21.23
N ASP A 217 -7.34 -9.28 20.11
CA ASP A 217 -6.05 -9.87 19.68
C ASP A 217 -4.94 -9.53 20.68
N VAL A 218 -4.90 -8.30 21.19
CA VAL A 218 -3.94 -7.86 22.23
C VAL A 218 -4.19 -8.59 23.54
N GLU A 219 -5.45 -8.70 23.97
CA GLU A 219 -5.83 -9.40 25.18
C GLU A 219 -5.42 -10.87 25.14
N PHE A 220 -5.60 -11.52 23.99
CA PHE A 220 -5.19 -12.90 23.77
C PHE A 220 -3.68 -13.07 23.98
N TYR A 221 -2.83 -12.29 23.28
CA TYR A 221 -1.37 -12.43 23.43
C TYR A 221 -0.89 -12.05 24.83
N LYS A 222 -1.50 -11.04 25.46
CA LYS A 222 -1.24 -10.68 26.86
C LYS A 222 -1.60 -11.83 27.79
N ALA A 223 -2.73 -12.52 27.59
CA ALA A 223 -3.12 -13.68 28.37
C ALA A 223 -2.11 -14.83 28.26
N ILE A 224 -1.57 -15.07 27.03
CA ILE A 224 -0.49 -16.05 26.85
C ILE A 224 0.76 -15.64 27.66
N CYS A 225 1.17 -14.37 27.60
CA CYS A 225 2.31 -13.86 28.40
C CYS A 225 2.09 -14.08 29.92
N LEU A 226 0.91 -13.75 30.44
CA LEU A 226 0.54 -13.97 31.83
C LEU A 226 0.63 -15.45 32.20
N SER A 227 0.13 -16.34 31.34
CA SER A 227 0.22 -17.79 31.55
C SER A 227 1.67 -18.26 31.60
N ARG A 228 2.55 -17.77 30.72
CA ARG A 228 3.99 -18.07 30.72
C ARG A 228 4.70 -17.63 32.00
N LEU A 229 4.22 -16.54 32.62
CA LEU A 229 4.71 -16.03 33.89
C LEU A 229 4.08 -16.72 35.12
N GLY A 230 3.27 -17.76 34.91
CA GLY A 230 2.63 -18.51 36.02
C GLY A 230 1.36 -17.85 36.57
N LYS A 231 0.92 -16.72 36.03
CA LYS A 231 -0.29 -15.98 36.47
C LYS A 231 -1.56 -16.57 35.83
N LYS A 232 -1.82 -17.86 36.07
CA LYS A 232 -2.82 -18.67 35.36
C LYS A 232 -4.26 -18.12 35.52
N ASN A 233 -4.64 -17.63 36.72
CA ASN A 233 -5.99 -17.11 36.96
C ASN A 233 -6.23 -15.83 36.15
N ASP A 234 -5.27 -14.88 36.18
CA ASP A 234 -5.35 -13.64 35.42
C ASP A 234 -5.39 -13.93 33.90
N ALA A 235 -4.58 -14.89 33.44
CA ALA A 235 -4.56 -15.34 32.06
C ALA A 235 -5.92 -15.91 31.60
N SER A 236 -6.54 -16.78 32.42
CA SER A 236 -7.85 -17.35 32.12
C SER A 236 -8.94 -16.28 32.03
N THR A 237 -8.98 -15.39 33.00
CA THR A 237 -9.96 -14.29 33.03
C THR A 237 -9.82 -13.37 31.83
N LEU A 238 -8.57 -13.02 31.45
CA LEU A 238 -8.32 -12.16 30.28
C LEU A 238 -8.65 -12.87 28.98
N LEU A 239 -8.39 -14.18 28.87
CA LEU A 239 -8.73 -14.96 27.67
C LEU A 239 -10.26 -15.06 27.47
N GLU A 240 -11.03 -15.21 28.55
CA GLU A 240 -12.49 -15.19 28.49
C GLU A 240 -13.02 -13.81 28.04
N LYS A 241 -12.39 -12.72 28.51
CA LYS A 241 -12.71 -11.36 28.05
C LYS A 241 -12.40 -11.21 26.57
N ALA A 242 -11.19 -11.59 26.14
CA ALA A 242 -10.76 -11.50 24.74
C ALA A 242 -11.73 -12.24 23.79
N LYS A 243 -12.22 -13.42 24.20
CA LYS A 243 -13.19 -14.17 23.40
C LYS A 243 -14.52 -13.41 23.24
N LYS A 244 -15.05 -12.84 24.34
CA LYS A 244 -16.29 -12.05 24.30
C LYS A 244 -16.15 -10.81 23.42
N ASP A 245 -15.03 -10.11 23.51
CA ASP A 245 -14.76 -8.91 22.72
C ASP A 245 -14.60 -9.24 21.25
N ALA A 246 -13.96 -10.37 20.93
CA ALA A 246 -13.87 -10.88 19.57
C ALA A 246 -15.23 -11.25 18.95
N GLU A 247 -16.14 -11.86 19.74
CA GLU A 247 -17.51 -12.20 19.30
C GLU A 247 -18.32 -10.95 18.93
N ILE A 248 -18.03 -9.80 19.53
CA ILE A 248 -18.66 -8.51 19.23
C ILE A 248 -17.95 -7.83 18.03
N GLY A 249 -16.76 -8.29 17.66
CA GLY A 249 -16.00 -7.77 16.52
C GLY A 249 -14.84 -6.83 16.89
N TYR A 250 -14.50 -6.71 18.17
CA TYR A 250 -13.37 -5.90 18.64
C TYR A 250 -12.02 -6.60 18.39
N THR A 251 -11.66 -6.71 17.12
CA THR A 251 -10.40 -7.31 16.63
C THR A 251 -9.57 -6.28 15.87
N ILE A 252 -8.47 -6.70 15.23
CA ILE A 252 -7.78 -5.85 14.26
C ILE A 252 -8.80 -5.29 13.28
N ASN A 253 -8.95 -3.95 13.26
CA ASN A 253 -10.02 -3.21 12.61
C ASN A 253 -9.54 -2.36 11.42
N GLU A 254 -8.39 -2.70 10.84
CA GLU A 254 -7.90 -2.06 9.63
C GLU A 254 -8.89 -2.22 8.45
N ASP A 255 -9.11 -1.18 7.68
CA ASP A 255 -10.06 -1.16 6.56
C ASP A 255 -9.85 -2.31 5.56
N ASN A 256 -8.58 -2.69 5.35
CA ASN A 256 -8.21 -3.77 4.44
C ASN A 256 -8.34 -5.17 5.06
N ALA A 257 -8.63 -5.29 6.36
CA ALA A 257 -8.77 -6.56 7.06
C ALA A 257 -9.95 -7.41 6.55
N ILE A 258 -10.91 -6.79 5.85
CA ILE A 258 -12.02 -7.51 5.18
C ILE A 258 -11.55 -8.28 3.94
N TYR A 259 -10.46 -7.86 3.30
CA TYR A 259 -9.92 -8.50 2.10
C TYR A 259 -8.81 -9.49 2.42
N GLU A 260 -7.90 -9.10 3.32
CA GLU A 260 -6.78 -9.95 3.76
C GLU A 260 -6.57 -9.87 5.27
N SER A 261 -6.27 -11.03 5.85
CA SER A 261 -5.96 -11.13 7.28
C SER A 261 -4.60 -10.50 7.58
N TYR A 262 -4.61 -9.57 8.51
CA TYR A 262 -3.37 -9.04 9.07
C TYR A 262 -2.63 -10.13 9.86
N PRO A 263 -1.29 -10.11 9.89
CA PRO A 263 -0.50 -11.03 10.70
C PRO A 263 -0.91 -11.00 12.18
N TYR A 264 -0.80 -12.13 12.86
CA TYR A 264 -1.16 -12.29 14.28
C TYR A 264 -2.64 -12.03 14.65
N LYS A 265 -3.51 -11.75 13.68
CA LYS A 265 -4.96 -11.71 13.93
C LYS A 265 -5.45 -13.10 14.37
N ILE A 266 -6.11 -13.16 15.51
CA ILE A 266 -6.63 -14.42 16.07
C ILE A 266 -7.88 -14.86 15.30
N ARG A 267 -7.94 -16.16 15.04
CA ARG A 267 -9.15 -16.82 14.52
C ARG A 267 -9.82 -17.56 15.67
N TRP A 268 -10.89 -16.98 16.17
CA TRP A 268 -11.68 -17.51 17.28
C TRP A 268 -12.57 -18.66 16.85
#